data_4a30f08cc67d2606514240138bd65d54
#
_entry.id   4a30f08cc67d2606514240138bd65d54
#
_cell.length_a   1.000
_cell.length_b   1.000
_cell.length_c   1.000
_cell.angle_alpha   90.00
_cell.angle_beta   90.00
_cell.angle_gamma   90.00
#
_symmetry.space_group_name_H-M   'P 1'
#
loop_
_entity.id
_entity.type
_entity.pdbx_description
1 polymer ?
#
loop_
_entity_poly.entity_id
_entity_poly.type
_entity_poly.pdbx_seq_one_letter_code
_entity_poly.pdbx_strand_id
1 'polypeptide(L)'
;RREVNQVDAGDVCAISGIAQIDIGDTIADPENPVALPTIAVDEPTLTMSFRVNDGPFAGQEGEFVTSRQIRERLERELQSNVALRVNFDQADEFEVSGRGLMHLGILLENMRREGYELTAGKPKVIFKTIDGVKQEPIERLVVDCPNECTNSVMSLVGERRAELIHMDAKAGTSGYTHMELSIPARGLIGLRTRMLTATQGRAIMHHVFEKYEPMRGPIPQRQAGVMVSGDTGRVTAYALDSLYDRGFFFIKPGEQIYEGQIVGEHCKDNDILVNPTRLKQLSNMRTTSKDEAAKIRPARELSLEQALEYIQDDEMVEITPAAIRLRKRMLKESDRKRESRKNG
;
A
#
# COMPACT_ATOMS: atom_id res chain seq x y z
N ARG A 1 35.60 -5.99 -13.64
CA ARG A 1 35.14 -6.17 -15.03
C ARG A 1 36.36 -6.26 -15.92
N ARG A 2 36.43 -7.28 -16.79
CA ARG A 2 37.53 -7.48 -17.75
C ARG A 2 36.88 -7.57 -19.15
N GLU A 3 37.39 -6.82 -20.08
CA GLU A 3 37.00 -6.94 -21.49
C GLU A 3 37.58 -8.24 -22.05
N VAL A 4 36.74 -8.99 -22.73
CA VAL A 4 37.10 -10.26 -23.40
C VAL A 4 36.55 -10.24 -24.82
N ASN A 5 37.26 -10.87 -25.71
CA ASN A 5 36.88 -10.96 -27.11
C ASN A 5 36.07 -12.21 -27.45
N GLN A 6 36.01 -13.16 -26.51
CA GLN A 6 35.31 -14.43 -26.67
C GLN A 6 34.79 -14.90 -25.31
N VAL A 7 33.60 -15.49 -25.33
CA VAL A 7 32.97 -16.18 -24.17
C VAL A 7 32.57 -17.56 -24.65
N ASP A 8 32.64 -18.53 -23.74
CA ASP A 8 32.28 -19.93 -24.01
C ASP A 8 30.90 -20.27 -23.47
N ALA A 9 30.35 -21.41 -23.90
CA ALA A 9 29.08 -21.91 -23.43
C ALA A 9 29.09 -22.13 -21.90
N GLY A 10 28.13 -21.52 -21.19
CA GLY A 10 28.01 -21.52 -19.73
C GLY A 10 28.58 -20.25 -19.05
N ASP A 11 29.26 -19.39 -19.78
CA ASP A 11 29.75 -18.12 -19.23
C ASP A 11 28.65 -17.07 -19.13
N VAL A 12 28.78 -16.19 -18.13
CA VAL A 12 27.93 -14.99 -17.97
C VAL A 12 28.73 -13.77 -18.38
N CYS A 13 28.23 -13.04 -19.37
CA CYS A 13 28.88 -11.85 -19.88
C CYS A 13 27.95 -10.63 -19.95
N ALA A 14 28.53 -9.44 -19.95
CA ALA A 14 27.80 -8.19 -20.22
C ALA A 14 28.12 -7.75 -21.65
N ILE A 15 27.08 -7.49 -22.44
CA ILE A 15 27.17 -7.02 -23.82
C ILE A 15 26.69 -5.57 -23.86
N SER A 16 27.41 -4.71 -24.59
CA SER A 16 27.02 -3.31 -24.82
C SER A 16 26.92 -3.01 -26.32
N GLY A 17 26.16 -1.98 -26.68
CA GLY A 17 26.00 -1.54 -28.06
C GLY A 17 24.76 -2.04 -28.77
N ILE A 18 23.85 -2.75 -28.08
CA ILE A 18 22.56 -3.15 -28.63
C ILE A 18 21.55 -2.05 -28.30
N ALA A 19 20.87 -1.51 -29.32
CA ALA A 19 19.97 -0.35 -29.16
C ALA A 19 18.65 -0.70 -28.46
N GLN A 20 18.09 -1.88 -28.76
CA GLN A 20 16.86 -2.38 -28.14
C GLN A 20 17.03 -3.85 -27.81
N ILE A 21 16.84 -4.19 -26.55
CA ILE A 21 16.82 -5.57 -26.05
C ILE A 21 15.99 -5.61 -24.77
N ASP A 22 15.11 -6.58 -24.69
CA ASP A 22 14.29 -6.83 -23.50
C ASP A 22 14.77 -8.08 -22.74
N ILE A 23 14.39 -8.18 -21.47
CA ILE A 23 14.72 -9.34 -20.66
C ILE A 23 13.96 -10.57 -21.18
N GLY A 24 14.71 -11.62 -21.50
CA GLY A 24 14.18 -12.84 -22.12
C GLY A 24 14.45 -12.93 -23.62
N ASP A 25 14.98 -11.87 -24.24
CA ASP A 25 15.39 -11.91 -25.65
C ASP A 25 16.63 -12.79 -25.83
N THR A 26 16.67 -13.50 -26.95
CA THR A 26 17.79 -14.33 -27.33
C THR A 26 18.69 -13.57 -28.31
N ILE A 27 19.97 -13.46 -28.00
CA ILE A 27 20.99 -13.00 -28.95
C ILE A 27 21.53 -14.23 -29.66
N ALA A 28 21.31 -14.32 -30.96
CA ALA A 28 21.68 -15.47 -31.78
C ALA A 28 22.53 -15.06 -32.94
N ASP A 29 23.13 -16.07 -33.61
CA ASP A 29 23.84 -15.90 -34.87
C ASP A 29 22.86 -15.45 -35.98
N PRO A 30 23.15 -14.38 -36.70
CA PRO A 30 22.30 -13.91 -37.80
C PRO A 30 22.12 -14.93 -38.94
N GLU A 31 23.09 -15.85 -39.13
CA GLU A 31 23.00 -16.90 -40.17
C GLU A 31 22.11 -18.08 -39.71
N ASN A 32 21.99 -18.31 -38.39
CA ASN A 32 21.14 -19.37 -37.84
C ASN A 32 20.44 -18.92 -36.56
N PRO A 33 19.44 -18.04 -36.68
CA PRO A 33 18.74 -17.49 -35.49
C PRO A 33 17.84 -18.54 -34.85
N VAL A 34 18.30 -19.12 -33.74
CA VAL A 34 17.50 -20.05 -32.90
C VAL A 34 17.14 -19.36 -31.59
N ALA A 35 15.87 -19.06 -31.42
CA ALA A 35 15.38 -18.49 -30.17
C ALA A 35 15.30 -19.57 -29.06
N LEU A 36 15.82 -19.26 -27.88
CA LEU A 36 15.61 -20.09 -26.70
C LEU A 36 14.19 -19.90 -26.16
N PRO A 37 13.62 -20.88 -25.47
CA PRO A 37 12.30 -20.71 -24.85
C PRO A 37 12.34 -19.57 -23.82
N THR A 38 11.41 -18.63 -23.97
CA THR A 38 11.27 -17.49 -23.05
C THR A 38 10.81 -17.96 -21.66
N ILE A 39 11.37 -17.38 -20.61
CA ILE A 39 10.90 -17.63 -19.25
C ILE A 39 9.58 -16.86 -19.07
N ALA A 40 8.48 -17.60 -18.88
CA ALA A 40 7.19 -17.00 -18.55
C ALA A 40 7.28 -16.29 -17.20
N VAL A 41 6.98 -15.01 -17.19
CA VAL A 41 6.87 -14.20 -15.97
C VAL A 41 5.40 -14.05 -15.64
N ASP A 42 5.02 -14.28 -14.38
CA ASP A 42 3.64 -14.12 -13.93
C ASP A 42 3.14 -12.71 -14.21
N GLU A 43 1.93 -12.61 -14.73
CA GLU A 43 1.27 -11.34 -14.98
C GLU A 43 1.02 -10.59 -13.68
N PRO A 44 1.00 -9.23 -13.71
CA PRO A 44 0.66 -8.44 -12.54
C PRO A 44 -0.79 -8.69 -12.12
N THR A 45 -0.99 -8.82 -10.81
CA THR A 45 -2.31 -9.05 -10.19
C THR A 45 -2.87 -7.81 -9.50
N LEU A 46 -2.01 -6.85 -9.18
CA LEU A 46 -2.37 -5.59 -8.51
C LEU A 46 -1.95 -4.39 -9.35
N THR A 47 -2.77 -3.34 -9.30
CA THR A 47 -2.46 -2.03 -9.87
C THR A 47 -2.66 -0.94 -8.83
N MET A 48 -1.92 0.16 -8.96
CA MET A 48 -1.97 1.32 -8.10
C MET A 48 -1.70 2.58 -8.90
N SER A 49 -2.38 3.69 -8.58
CA SER A 49 -2.08 4.97 -9.20
C SER A 49 -0.93 5.67 -8.48
N PHE A 50 0.06 6.11 -9.25
CA PHE A 50 1.12 7.02 -8.80
C PHE A 50 0.87 8.38 -9.43
N ARG A 51 0.81 9.42 -8.59
CA ARG A 51 0.50 10.79 -9.03
C ARG A 51 1.54 11.76 -8.49
N VAL A 52 1.66 12.88 -9.18
CA VAL A 52 2.36 14.05 -8.63
C VAL A 52 1.71 14.46 -7.31
N ASN A 53 2.51 14.85 -6.33
CA ASN A 53 1.96 15.41 -5.10
C ASN A 53 1.40 16.82 -5.37
N ASP A 54 0.11 16.97 -5.17
CA ASP A 54 -0.66 18.22 -5.28
C ASP A 54 -1.11 18.75 -3.90
N GLY A 55 -0.54 18.21 -2.83
CA GLY A 55 -0.83 18.61 -1.46
C GLY A 55 -0.26 20.00 -1.10
N PRO A 56 -0.72 20.61 0.01
CA PRO A 56 -0.24 21.93 0.45
C PRO A 56 1.25 21.99 0.79
N PHE A 57 1.89 20.84 1.05
CA PHE A 57 3.33 20.74 1.33
C PHE A 57 4.13 20.22 0.13
N ALA A 58 3.52 20.18 -1.06
CA ALA A 58 4.18 19.72 -2.28
C ALA A 58 5.45 20.52 -2.57
N GLY A 59 6.55 19.81 -2.89
CA GLY A 59 7.85 20.41 -3.24
C GLY A 59 8.65 20.95 -2.06
N GLN A 60 8.23 20.71 -0.81
CA GLN A 60 8.97 21.17 0.37
C GLN A 60 10.01 20.14 0.86
N GLU A 61 9.79 18.87 0.61
CA GLU A 61 10.57 17.78 1.18
C GLU A 61 11.27 16.93 0.11
N GLY A 62 10.75 16.91 -1.13
CA GLY A 62 11.28 16.14 -2.24
C GLY A 62 12.15 16.96 -3.19
N GLU A 63 13.15 16.32 -3.79
CA GLU A 63 13.99 16.88 -4.87
C GLU A 63 13.32 16.69 -6.23
N PHE A 64 12.71 15.51 -6.45
CA PHE A 64 12.05 15.13 -7.71
C PHE A 64 10.54 15.14 -7.52
N VAL A 65 9.87 16.19 -8.02
CA VAL A 65 8.46 16.48 -7.74
C VAL A 65 7.59 16.58 -8.99
N THR A 66 8.17 16.48 -10.20
CA THR A 66 7.43 16.66 -11.45
C THR A 66 7.00 15.34 -12.09
N SER A 67 5.90 15.35 -12.83
CA SER A 67 5.41 14.18 -13.57
C SER A 67 6.45 13.63 -14.55
N ARG A 68 7.23 14.52 -15.19
CA ARG A 68 8.31 14.12 -16.08
C ARG A 68 9.40 13.30 -15.37
N GLN A 69 9.85 13.76 -14.19
CA GLN A 69 10.85 13.03 -13.39
C GLN A 69 10.35 11.67 -12.92
N ILE A 70 9.09 11.61 -12.47
CA ILE A 70 8.45 10.34 -12.07
C ILE A 70 8.36 9.40 -13.28
N ARG A 71 7.94 9.89 -14.44
CA ARG A 71 7.88 9.11 -15.69
C ARG A 71 9.25 8.54 -16.06
N GLU A 72 10.29 9.36 -16.14
CA GLU A 72 11.66 8.94 -16.47
C GLU A 72 12.19 7.90 -15.49
N ARG A 73 11.82 8.00 -14.20
CA ARG A 73 12.19 7.00 -13.18
C ARG A 73 11.46 5.68 -13.39
N LEU A 74 10.17 5.71 -13.70
CA LEU A 74 9.37 4.51 -13.99
C LEU A 74 9.82 3.83 -15.29
N GLU A 75 10.13 4.59 -16.34
CA GLU A 75 10.68 4.06 -17.59
C GLU A 75 12.03 3.35 -17.35
N ARG A 76 12.88 3.89 -16.49
CA ARG A 76 14.13 3.25 -16.07
C ARG A 76 13.89 1.95 -15.30
N GLU A 77 12.89 1.92 -14.43
CA GLU A 77 12.53 0.72 -13.67
C GLU A 77 12.05 -0.40 -14.61
N LEU A 78 11.27 -0.08 -15.63
CA LEU A 78 10.79 -1.06 -16.63
C LEU A 78 11.92 -1.79 -17.35
N GLN A 79 13.09 -1.16 -17.52
CA GLN A 79 14.25 -1.80 -18.17
C GLN A 79 14.83 -2.98 -17.37
N SER A 80 14.62 -3.00 -16.04
CA SER A 80 15.18 -4.02 -15.15
C SER A 80 14.11 -4.89 -14.48
N ASN A 81 12.85 -4.44 -14.43
CA ASN A 81 11.77 -5.07 -13.68
C ASN A 81 10.71 -5.66 -14.61
N VAL A 82 10.90 -6.92 -14.98
CA VAL A 82 10.05 -7.64 -15.96
C VAL A 82 8.60 -7.79 -15.50
N ALA A 83 8.38 -7.81 -14.16
CA ALA A 83 7.06 -8.01 -13.59
C ALA A 83 6.25 -6.70 -13.41
N LEU A 84 6.88 -5.56 -13.72
CA LEU A 84 6.23 -4.25 -13.66
C LEU A 84 5.57 -3.92 -15.01
N ARG A 85 4.40 -3.30 -14.95
CA ARG A 85 3.74 -2.68 -16.10
C ARG A 85 3.33 -1.27 -15.70
N VAL A 86 3.53 -0.31 -16.57
CA VAL A 86 3.14 1.08 -16.32
C VAL A 86 2.36 1.59 -17.53
N ASN A 87 1.20 2.17 -17.26
CA ASN A 87 0.43 2.91 -18.24
C ASN A 87 0.75 4.40 -18.12
N PHE A 88 1.19 5.02 -19.21
CA PHE A 88 1.59 6.42 -19.32
C PHE A 88 0.59 7.30 -20.10
N ASP A 89 -0.66 6.84 -20.28
CA ASP A 89 -1.67 7.55 -21.07
C ASP A 89 -2.07 8.91 -20.45
N GLN A 90 -1.97 9.03 -19.13
CA GLN A 90 -2.27 10.27 -18.43
C GLN A 90 -0.99 11.06 -18.13
N ALA A 91 -1.09 12.40 -18.12
CA ALA A 91 0.06 13.27 -17.93
C ALA A 91 0.61 13.26 -16.49
N ASP A 92 -0.31 13.24 -15.50
CA ASP A 92 0.03 13.43 -14.08
C ASP A 92 -0.33 12.24 -13.19
N GLU A 93 -0.86 11.17 -13.78
CA GLU A 93 -1.23 9.94 -13.08
C GLU A 93 -0.74 8.73 -13.88
N PHE A 94 0.04 7.87 -13.25
CA PHE A 94 0.59 6.66 -13.84
C PHE A 94 -0.06 5.45 -13.16
N GLU A 95 -0.64 4.57 -13.94
CA GLU A 95 -1.17 3.32 -13.44
C GLU A 95 -0.06 2.27 -13.44
N VAL A 96 0.41 1.92 -12.25
CA VAL A 96 1.54 1.02 -12.04
C VAL A 96 1.04 -0.33 -11.56
N SER A 97 1.32 -1.38 -12.33
CA SER A 97 0.85 -2.74 -12.06
C SER A 97 2.02 -3.65 -11.69
N GLY A 98 1.84 -4.47 -10.67
CA GLY A 98 2.86 -5.39 -10.16
C GLY A 98 2.28 -6.69 -9.61
N ARG A 99 3.14 -7.63 -9.24
CA ARG A 99 2.76 -8.94 -8.72
C ARG A 99 2.06 -8.90 -7.36
N GLY A 100 2.24 -7.83 -6.60
CA GLY A 100 1.66 -7.72 -5.26
C GLY A 100 2.01 -6.40 -4.58
N LEU A 101 1.42 -6.16 -3.42
CA LEU A 101 1.58 -4.91 -2.67
C LEU A 101 3.04 -4.66 -2.26
N MET A 102 3.76 -5.70 -1.83
CA MET A 102 5.17 -5.56 -1.45
C MET A 102 6.04 -5.14 -2.63
N HIS A 103 5.79 -5.66 -3.83
CA HIS A 103 6.53 -5.29 -5.04
C HIS A 103 6.38 -3.78 -5.34
N LEU A 104 5.14 -3.27 -5.32
CA LEU A 104 4.86 -1.84 -5.52
C LEU A 104 5.35 -0.98 -4.33
N GLY A 105 5.23 -1.49 -3.11
CA GLY A 105 5.72 -0.82 -1.91
C GLY A 105 7.24 -0.64 -1.89
N ILE A 106 8.01 -1.63 -2.35
CA ILE A 106 9.48 -1.53 -2.48
C ILE A 106 9.85 -0.48 -3.53
N LEU A 107 9.15 -0.44 -4.67
CA LEU A 107 9.36 0.58 -5.69
C LEU A 107 9.13 1.98 -5.11
N LEU A 108 8.02 2.20 -4.42
CA LEU A 108 7.71 3.47 -3.77
C LEU A 108 8.75 3.86 -2.71
N GLU A 109 9.20 2.90 -1.89
CA GLU A 109 10.22 3.16 -0.88
C GLU A 109 11.59 3.48 -1.50
N ASN A 110 11.96 2.83 -2.60
CA ASN A 110 13.18 3.17 -3.34
C ASN A 110 13.09 4.59 -3.91
N MET A 111 11.97 4.93 -4.57
CA MET A 111 11.74 6.29 -5.08
C MET A 111 11.80 7.33 -3.94
N ARG A 112 11.17 7.04 -2.80
CA ARG A 112 11.22 7.91 -1.61
C ARG A 112 12.66 8.17 -1.15
N ARG A 113 13.49 7.13 -1.09
CA ARG A 113 14.92 7.21 -0.69
C ARG A 113 15.78 7.92 -1.72
N GLU A 114 15.41 7.84 -2.98
CA GLU A 114 16.05 8.58 -4.07
C GLU A 114 15.70 10.07 -4.09
N GLY A 115 14.77 10.54 -3.23
CA GLY A 115 14.38 11.94 -3.13
C GLY A 115 13.10 12.31 -3.90
N TYR A 116 12.34 11.32 -4.40
CA TYR A 116 11.07 11.57 -5.07
C TYR A 116 9.96 11.88 -4.06
N GLU A 117 9.09 12.80 -4.47
CA GLU A 117 7.86 13.14 -3.78
C GLU A 117 6.67 12.84 -4.70
N LEU A 118 5.74 12.01 -4.24
CA LEU A 118 4.58 11.59 -5.01
C LEU A 118 3.41 11.20 -4.10
N THR A 119 2.24 10.98 -4.69
CA THR A 119 1.09 10.39 -4.01
C THR A 119 0.72 9.05 -4.63
N ALA A 120 0.36 8.09 -3.80
CA ALA A 120 -0.11 6.77 -4.21
C ALA A 120 -1.58 6.59 -3.83
N GLY A 121 -2.36 6.05 -4.76
CA GLY A 121 -3.74 5.65 -4.50
C GLY A 121 -3.85 4.25 -3.92
N LYS A 122 -5.07 3.85 -3.54
CA LYS A 122 -5.36 2.52 -3.02
C LYS A 122 -4.98 1.42 -4.03
N PRO A 123 -4.29 0.37 -3.58
CA PRO A 123 -4.03 -0.80 -4.42
C PRO A 123 -5.34 -1.51 -4.80
N LYS A 124 -5.48 -1.83 -6.08
CA LYS A 124 -6.64 -2.50 -6.66
C LYS A 124 -6.20 -3.77 -7.38
N VAL A 125 -6.99 -4.82 -7.32
CA VAL A 125 -6.74 -6.02 -8.10
C VAL A 125 -7.14 -5.80 -9.56
N ILE A 126 -6.41 -6.43 -10.46
CA ILE A 126 -6.68 -6.39 -11.89
C ILE A 126 -7.73 -7.46 -12.21
N PHE A 127 -8.91 -7.02 -12.64
CA PHE A 127 -9.95 -7.92 -13.11
C PHE A 127 -9.77 -8.20 -14.60
N LYS A 128 -10.07 -9.44 -15.03
CA LYS A 128 -10.15 -9.81 -16.44
C LYS A 128 -11.58 -10.16 -16.81
N THR A 129 -11.96 -9.90 -18.04
CA THR A 129 -13.24 -10.38 -18.60
C THR A 129 -12.92 -11.56 -19.48
N ILE A 130 -13.32 -12.77 -19.07
CA ILE A 130 -13.14 -14.02 -19.79
C ILE A 130 -14.53 -14.57 -20.08
N ASP A 131 -14.83 -14.85 -21.34
CA ASP A 131 -16.14 -15.33 -21.79
C ASP A 131 -17.34 -14.44 -21.33
N GLY A 132 -17.12 -13.11 -21.28
CA GLY A 132 -18.14 -12.16 -20.84
C GLY A 132 -18.34 -12.09 -19.33
N VAL A 133 -17.65 -12.90 -18.54
CA VAL A 133 -17.72 -12.93 -17.07
C VAL A 133 -16.52 -12.19 -16.47
N LYS A 134 -16.79 -11.26 -15.54
CA LYS A 134 -15.76 -10.58 -14.78
C LYS A 134 -15.11 -11.54 -13.80
N GLN A 135 -13.81 -11.76 -13.95
CA GLN A 135 -13.02 -12.68 -13.14
C GLN A 135 -11.99 -11.92 -12.32
N GLU A 136 -11.69 -12.44 -11.13
CA GLU A 136 -10.67 -11.94 -10.23
C GLU A 136 -9.50 -12.93 -10.09
N PRO A 137 -8.27 -12.43 -9.83
CA PRO A 137 -7.13 -13.30 -9.59
C PRO A 137 -7.30 -14.02 -8.25
N ILE A 138 -7.09 -15.34 -8.28
CA ILE A 138 -7.09 -16.22 -7.13
C ILE A 138 -5.66 -16.65 -6.84
N GLU A 139 -5.30 -16.63 -5.57
CA GLU A 139 -3.99 -17.02 -5.11
C GLU A 139 -4.09 -18.21 -4.16
N ARG A 140 -3.10 -19.10 -4.22
CA ARG A 140 -2.90 -20.12 -3.21
C ARG A 140 -2.17 -19.51 -2.04
N LEU A 141 -2.83 -19.46 -0.90
CA LEU A 141 -2.31 -18.97 0.37
C LEU A 141 -1.90 -20.17 1.22
N VAL A 142 -0.66 -20.17 1.69
CA VAL A 142 -0.16 -21.14 2.67
C VAL A 142 0.11 -20.43 3.99
N VAL A 143 -0.42 -21.00 5.06
CA VAL A 143 -0.26 -20.45 6.41
C VAL A 143 0.19 -21.55 7.37
N ASP A 144 1.29 -21.29 8.07
CA ASP A 144 1.73 -22.07 9.22
C ASP A 144 1.50 -21.24 10.48
N CYS A 145 0.68 -21.72 11.40
CA CYS A 145 0.41 -21.02 12.66
C CYS A 145 0.35 -21.98 13.86
N PRO A 146 0.59 -21.49 15.09
CA PRO A 146 0.39 -22.30 16.29
C PRO A 146 -1.02 -22.87 16.37
N ASN A 147 -1.19 -24.12 16.83
CA ASN A 147 -2.49 -24.80 16.93
C ASN A 147 -3.55 -23.99 17.67
N GLU A 148 -3.15 -23.25 18.70
CA GLU A 148 -4.03 -22.36 19.48
C GLU A 148 -4.59 -21.18 18.69
N CYS A 149 -3.89 -20.75 17.61
CA CYS A 149 -4.29 -19.63 16.77
C CYS A 149 -5.13 -20.06 15.56
N THR A 150 -5.30 -21.36 15.28
CA THR A 150 -5.97 -21.88 14.09
C THR A 150 -7.36 -21.30 13.90
N ASN A 151 -8.18 -21.23 14.95
CA ASN A 151 -9.54 -20.68 14.87
C ASN A 151 -9.54 -19.20 14.50
N SER A 152 -8.63 -18.41 15.07
CA SER A 152 -8.49 -16.98 14.75
C SER A 152 -8.05 -16.76 13.30
N VAL A 153 -7.11 -17.56 12.81
CA VAL A 153 -6.67 -17.53 11.42
C VAL A 153 -7.81 -17.92 10.48
N MET A 154 -8.53 -19.02 10.77
CA MET A 154 -9.67 -19.46 9.95
C MET A 154 -10.79 -18.42 9.89
N SER A 155 -11.09 -17.73 11.00
CA SER A 155 -12.05 -16.61 10.99
C SER A 155 -11.59 -15.47 10.07
N LEU A 156 -10.33 -15.04 10.21
CA LEU A 156 -9.75 -13.97 9.39
C LEU A 156 -9.78 -14.27 7.88
N VAL A 157 -9.40 -15.48 7.48
CA VAL A 157 -9.37 -15.86 6.06
C VAL A 157 -10.77 -16.13 5.52
N GLY A 158 -11.69 -16.63 6.34
CA GLY A 158 -13.09 -16.86 5.99
C GLY A 158 -13.83 -15.55 5.67
N GLU A 159 -13.64 -14.48 6.48
CA GLU A 159 -14.17 -13.14 6.20
C GLU A 159 -13.70 -12.61 4.82
N ARG A 160 -12.54 -13.06 4.35
CA ARG A 160 -11.92 -12.67 3.08
C ARG A 160 -12.21 -13.60 1.93
N ARG A 161 -13.22 -14.45 2.06
CA ARG A 161 -13.66 -15.41 1.03
C ARG A 161 -12.61 -16.43 0.64
N ALA A 162 -11.71 -16.80 1.56
CA ALA A 162 -10.81 -17.91 1.35
C ALA A 162 -11.56 -19.25 1.51
N GLU A 163 -11.16 -20.22 0.70
CA GLU A 163 -11.64 -21.60 0.73
C GLU A 163 -10.50 -22.52 1.16
N LEU A 164 -10.76 -23.37 2.14
CA LEU A 164 -9.76 -24.32 2.63
C LEU A 164 -9.57 -25.46 1.61
N ILE A 165 -8.33 -25.67 1.17
CA ILE A 165 -7.94 -26.77 0.28
C ILE A 165 -7.45 -27.93 1.12
N HIS A 166 -6.51 -27.66 2.03
CA HIS A 166 -5.86 -28.68 2.85
C HIS A 166 -5.51 -28.11 4.24
N MET A 167 -5.62 -28.96 5.26
CA MET A 167 -5.20 -28.60 6.62
C MET A 167 -4.62 -29.83 7.33
N ASP A 168 -3.39 -29.70 7.76
CA ASP A 168 -2.66 -30.67 8.58
C ASP A 168 -2.38 -30.11 9.96
N ALA A 169 -3.08 -30.61 10.96
CA ALA A 169 -2.69 -30.38 12.34
C ALA A 169 -1.66 -31.44 12.72
N LYS A 170 -0.39 -31.14 12.68
CA LYS A 170 0.67 -32.05 13.15
C LYS A 170 0.54 -32.25 14.66
N ALA A 171 -0.24 -33.25 15.02
CA ALA A 171 -0.37 -33.71 16.40
C ALA A 171 0.99 -34.25 16.86
N GLY A 172 1.62 -33.55 17.79
CA GLY A 172 2.65 -34.18 18.64
C GLY A 172 4.08 -33.63 18.57
N THR A 173 4.56 -32.96 17.51
CA THR A 173 5.97 -32.62 17.45
C THR A 173 6.32 -31.16 17.17
N SER A 174 5.45 -30.37 16.58
CA SER A 174 5.75 -28.95 16.26
C SER A 174 4.80 -27.93 16.87
N GLY A 175 3.60 -28.33 17.34
CA GLY A 175 2.61 -27.40 17.88
C GLY A 175 2.04 -26.40 16.83
N TYR A 176 2.25 -26.67 15.54
CA TYR A 176 1.82 -25.84 14.42
C TYR A 176 0.83 -26.57 13.52
N THR A 177 -0.14 -25.82 12.99
CA THR A 177 -1.07 -26.25 11.95
C THR A 177 -0.62 -25.67 10.62
N HIS A 178 -0.52 -26.51 9.60
CA HIS A 178 -0.30 -26.14 8.21
C HIS A 178 -1.63 -26.04 7.48
N MET A 179 -1.88 -24.96 6.77
CA MET A 179 -3.11 -24.71 6.02
C MET A 179 -2.80 -24.22 4.61
N GLU A 180 -3.45 -24.84 3.62
CA GLU A 180 -3.47 -24.36 2.24
C GLU A 180 -4.87 -23.88 1.89
N LEU A 181 -4.97 -22.65 1.37
CA LEU A 181 -6.23 -21.99 1.07
C LEU A 181 -6.21 -21.38 -0.33
N SER A 182 -7.35 -21.35 -0.98
CA SER A 182 -7.59 -20.57 -2.19
C SER A 182 -8.24 -19.24 -1.80
N ILE A 183 -7.61 -18.11 -2.10
CA ILE A 183 -8.08 -16.80 -1.67
C ILE A 183 -8.06 -15.79 -2.83
N PRO A 184 -9.09 -14.92 -2.98
CA PRO A 184 -9.02 -13.81 -3.90
C PRO A 184 -7.86 -12.86 -3.56
N ALA A 185 -7.08 -12.40 -4.56
CA ALA A 185 -5.94 -11.51 -4.32
C ALA A 185 -6.34 -10.23 -3.57
N ARG A 186 -7.56 -9.70 -3.78
CA ARG A 186 -8.08 -8.56 -2.97
C ARG A 186 -8.25 -8.90 -1.49
N GLY A 187 -8.40 -10.18 -1.13
CA GLY A 187 -8.46 -10.67 0.25
C GLY A 187 -7.10 -10.66 0.95
N LEU A 188 -6.00 -10.63 0.20
CA LEU A 188 -4.64 -10.58 0.75
C LEU A 188 -4.25 -9.17 1.21
N ILE A 189 -4.87 -8.12 0.65
CA ILE A 189 -4.58 -6.74 1.04
C ILE A 189 -4.90 -6.54 2.53
N GLY A 190 -3.89 -6.22 3.33
CA GLY A 190 -3.97 -6.05 4.79
C GLY A 190 -4.18 -7.33 5.60
N LEU A 191 -4.17 -8.52 4.97
CA LEU A 191 -4.30 -9.79 5.68
C LEU A 191 -3.06 -10.07 6.55
N ARG A 192 -1.86 -9.81 6.03
CA ARG A 192 -0.60 -10.09 6.73
C ARG A 192 -0.53 -9.39 8.08
N THR A 193 -0.81 -8.10 8.11
CA THR A 193 -0.79 -7.30 9.34
C THR A 193 -1.79 -7.81 10.38
N ARG A 194 -3.02 -8.14 9.95
CA ARG A 194 -4.05 -8.70 10.84
C ARG A 194 -3.69 -10.10 11.32
N MET A 195 -3.12 -10.94 10.47
CA MET A 195 -2.70 -12.28 10.82
C MET A 195 -1.57 -12.28 11.85
N LEU A 196 -0.55 -11.43 11.66
CA LEU A 196 0.52 -11.25 12.63
C LEU A 196 -0.02 -10.75 13.98
N THR A 197 -0.97 -9.83 13.99
CA THR A 197 -1.63 -9.37 15.23
C THR A 197 -2.39 -10.50 15.92
N ALA A 198 -3.20 -11.27 15.19
CA ALA A 198 -4.00 -12.36 15.74
C ALA A 198 -3.17 -13.53 16.26
N THR A 199 -1.97 -13.73 15.72
CA THR A 199 -1.06 -14.83 16.10
C THR A 199 0.14 -14.36 16.91
N GLN A 200 0.15 -13.09 17.37
CA GLN A 200 1.26 -12.50 18.13
C GLN A 200 2.61 -12.60 17.39
N GLY A 201 2.58 -12.41 16.07
CA GLY A 201 3.77 -12.47 15.20
C GLY A 201 4.25 -13.88 14.84
N ARG A 202 3.55 -14.94 15.28
CA ARG A 202 4.01 -16.33 15.13
C ARG A 202 3.56 -17.01 13.85
N ALA A 203 2.60 -16.47 13.09
CA ALA A 203 2.20 -17.05 11.82
C ALA A 203 3.21 -16.76 10.72
N ILE A 204 3.46 -17.76 9.89
CA ILE A 204 4.19 -17.64 8.63
C ILE A 204 3.18 -17.76 7.51
N MET A 205 3.19 -16.82 6.56
CA MET A 205 2.31 -16.89 5.41
C MET A 205 3.08 -16.55 4.12
N HIS A 206 2.75 -17.26 3.07
CA HIS A 206 3.17 -16.99 1.71
C HIS A 206 2.03 -17.28 0.74
N HIS A 207 2.04 -16.66 -0.41
CA HIS A 207 1.00 -16.80 -1.40
C HIS A 207 1.61 -16.72 -2.81
N VAL A 208 0.94 -17.38 -3.76
CA VAL A 208 1.34 -17.41 -5.16
C VAL A 208 0.09 -17.35 -6.03
N PHE A 209 0.16 -16.65 -7.15
CA PHE A 209 -0.91 -16.63 -8.14
C PHE A 209 -1.20 -18.03 -8.67
N GLU A 210 -2.49 -18.40 -8.79
CA GLU A 210 -2.91 -19.70 -9.29
C GLU A 210 -3.73 -19.58 -10.59
N LYS A 211 -4.80 -18.80 -10.59
CA LYS A 211 -5.74 -18.69 -11.71
C LYS A 211 -6.66 -17.49 -11.61
N TYR A 212 -7.48 -17.27 -12.63
CA TYR A 212 -8.62 -16.35 -12.59
C TYR A 212 -9.92 -17.14 -12.39
N GLU A 213 -10.82 -16.65 -11.54
CA GLU A 213 -12.15 -17.20 -11.30
C GLU A 213 -13.21 -16.08 -11.21
N PRO A 214 -14.50 -16.41 -11.40
CA PRO A 214 -15.59 -15.47 -11.14
C PRO A 214 -15.51 -14.87 -9.74
N MET A 215 -15.89 -13.59 -9.60
CA MET A 215 -15.78 -12.85 -8.35
C MET A 215 -16.53 -13.52 -7.19
N ARG A 216 -15.84 -13.76 -6.07
CA ARG A 216 -16.35 -14.46 -4.86
C ARG A 216 -17.07 -13.50 -3.89
N GLY A 217 -17.98 -12.67 -4.33
CA GLY A 217 -18.76 -11.78 -3.42
C GLY A 217 -17.94 -10.68 -2.69
N PRO A 218 -18.55 -9.85 -1.86
CA PRO A 218 -17.89 -8.73 -1.20
C PRO A 218 -16.93 -9.19 -0.10
N ILE A 219 -15.83 -8.45 0.06
CA ILE A 219 -14.88 -8.61 1.17
C ILE A 219 -14.98 -7.34 2.05
N PRO A 220 -15.05 -7.49 3.38
CA PRO A 220 -15.08 -6.35 4.28
C PRO A 220 -13.82 -5.46 4.12
N GLN A 221 -14.06 -4.17 3.98
CA GLN A 221 -12.99 -3.15 4.01
C GLN A 221 -12.79 -2.65 5.45
N ARG A 222 -11.99 -1.60 5.63
CA ARG A 222 -11.86 -0.91 6.91
C ARG A 222 -13.24 -0.45 7.38
N GLN A 223 -13.65 -0.87 8.58
CA GLN A 223 -14.94 -0.51 9.17
C GLN A 223 -14.87 0.85 9.89
N ALA A 224 -13.72 1.16 10.50
CA ALA A 224 -13.53 2.42 11.21
C ALA A 224 -13.41 3.60 10.21
N GLY A 225 -14.07 4.71 10.52
CA GLY A 225 -13.91 5.97 9.83
C GLY A 225 -12.56 6.64 10.14
N VAL A 226 -12.29 7.79 9.55
CA VAL A 226 -11.07 8.57 9.79
C VAL A 226 -11.38 9.93 10.42
N MET A 227 -10.42 10.42 11.17
CA MET A 227 -10.37 11.81 11.63
C MET A 227 -9.62 12.64 10.60
N VAL A 228 -10.29 13.60 9.99
CA VAL A 228 -9.74 14.47 8.95
C VAL A 228 -9.51 15.87 9.53
N SER A 229 -8.35 16.47 9.28
CA SER A 229 -8.10 17.85 9.72
C SER A 229 -8.98 18.84 8.96
N GLY A 230 -9.65 19.72 9.69
CA GLY A 230 -10.42 20.86 9.15
C GLY A 230 -9.59 22.12 9.00
N ASP A 231 -8.37 22.14 9.51
CA ASP A 231 -7.51 23.32 9.52
C ASP A 231 -6.07 22.99 9.14
N THR A 232 -5.35 24.02 8.70
CA THR A 232 -3.91 23.97 8.44
C THR A 232 -3.17 24.68 9.57
N GLY A 233 -2.15 24.03 10.13
CA GLY A 233 -1.35 24.61 11.22
C GLY A 233 -0.57 23.58 12.01
N ARG A 234 -0.08 24.01 13.19
CA ARG A 234 0.70 23.18 14.10
C ARG A 234 -0.20 22.47 15.10
N VAL A 235 -0.03 21.17 15.22
CA VAL A 235 -0.75 20.31 16.19
C VAL A 235 -0.41 20.73 17.62
N THR A 236 -1.43 20.91 18.46
CA THR A 236 -1.27 21.25 19.88
C THR A 236 -1.58 20.05 20.77
N ALA A 237 -0.82 19.94 21.88
CA ALA A 237 -1.07 18.93 22.89
C ALA A 237 -2.49 19.04 23.49
N TYR A 238 -2.96 20.27 23.68
CA TYR A 238 -4.31 20.58 24.18
C TYR A 238 -5.42 20.05 23.27
N ALA A 239 -5.26 20.26 21.94
CA ALA A 239 -6.26 19.76 20.99
C ALA A 239 -6.30 18.24 20.94
N LEU A 240 -5.13 17.57 20.94
CA LEU A 240 -5.08 16.10 20.96
C LEU A 240 -5.72 15.52 22.23
N ASP A 241 -5.46 16.12 23.41
CA ASP A 241 -6.07 15.71 24.67
C ASP A 241 -7.60 15.86 24.63
N SER A 242 -8.11 16.99 24.10
CA SER A 242 -9.56 17.23 23.96
C SER A 242 -10.26 16.30 22.96
N LEU A 243 -9.53 15.71 22.06
CA LEU A 243 -10.02 14.77 21.03
C LEU A 243 -9.75 13.29 21.37
N TYR A 244 -9.15 13.04 22.53
CA TYR A 244 -8.65 11.73 22.96
C TYR A 244 -9.67 10.58 22.85
N ASP A 245 -10.93 10.85 23.19
CA ASP A 245 -12.01 9.85 23.17
C ASP A 245 -12.55 9.57 21.76
N ARG A 246 -12.11 10.34 20.75
CA ARG A 246 -12.57 10.18 19.36
C ARG A 246 -11.90 9.03 18.62
N GLY A 247 -10.67 8.63 19.04
CA GLY A 247 -9.95 7.54 18.38
C GLY A 247 -8.44 7.58 18.60
N PHE A 248 -7.69 7.06 17.62
CA PHE A 248 -6.24 6.99 17.67
C PHE A 248 -5.63 7.97 16.66
N PHE A 249 -4.62 8.73 17.07
CA PHE A 249 -3.95 9.70 16.20
C PHE A 249 -2.74 9.08 15.48
N PHE A 250 -2.48 9.57 14.25
CA PHE A 250 -1.28 9.29 13.46
C PHE A 250 -0.25 10.42 13.54
N ILE A 251 -0.63 11.55 14.15
CA ILE A 251 0.15 12.78 14.26
C ILE A 251 0.64 13.03 15.68
N LYS A 252 1.73 13.78 15.81
CA LYS A 252 2.35 14.13 17.09
C LYS A 252 2.15 15.62 17.41
N PRO A 253 2.17 16.02 18.71
CA PRO A 253 2.23 17.42 19.07
C PRO A 253 3.40 18.15 18.41
N GLY A 254 3.17 19.35 17.89
CA GLY A 254 4.19 20.15 17.22
C GLY A 254 4.36 19.89 15.73
N GLU A 255 3.75 18.84 15.19
CA GLU A 255 3.76 18.50 13.76
C GLU A 255 2.92 19.51 12.97
N GLN A 256 3.36 19.83 11.75
CA GLN A 256 2.59 20.63 10.80
C GLN A 256 1.62 19.75 10.03
N ILE A 257 0.39 20.18 9.95
CA ILE A 257 -0.70 19.49 9.23
C ILE A 257 -1.46 20.48 8.35
N TYR A 258 -2.26 19.93 7.43
CA TYR A 258 -3.07 20.75 6.52
C TYR A 258 -4.53 20.24 6.45
N GLU A 259 -5.43 21.10 5.98
CA GLU A 259 -6.84 20.75 5.74
C GLU A 259 -6.95 19.56 4.79
N GLY A 260 -7.73 18.54 5.17
CA GLY A 260 -7.90 17.32 4.38
C GLY A 260 -6.89 16.22 4.67
N GLN A 261 -5.86 16.47 5.49
CA GLN A 261 -4.97 15.42 5.98
C GLN A 261 -5.72 14.50 6.94
N ILE A 262 -5.52 13.19 6.82
CA ILE A 262 -6.04 12.20 7.75
C ILE A 262 -5.10 12.15 8.96
N VAL A 263 -5.60 12.56 10.09
CA VAL A 263 -4.83 12.72 11.32
C VAL A 263 -5.01 11.59 12.32
N GLY A 264 -5.95 10.67 12.03
CA GLY A 264 -6.18 9.53 12.91
C GLY A 264 -7.34 8.64 12.47
N GLU A 265 -7.52 7.54 13.18
CA GLU A 265 -8.61 6.59 13.03
C GLU A 265 -9.73 6.94 14.02
N HIS A 266 -10.97 7.03 13.53
CA HIS A 266 -12.14 7.29 14.36
C HIS A 266 -12.61 5.99 15.03
N CYS A 267 -13.13 6.09 16.25
CA CYS A 267 -13.69 4.93 16.97
C CYS A 267 -15.04 4.42 16.41
N LYS A 268 -15.67 5.18 15.49
CA LYS A 268 -16.91 4.81 14.78
C LYS A 268 -16.66 4.60 13.31
N ASP A 269 -17.67 4.16 12.59
CA ASP A 269 -17.64 3.85 11.15
C ASP A 269 -17.68 5.07 10.21
N ASN A 270 -18.00 6.25 10.73
CA ASN A 270 -18.08 7.48 9.96
C ASN A 270 -16.84 8.36 10.08
N ASP A 271 -16.50 9.04 9.00
CA ASP A 271 -15.45 10.06 9.01
C ASP A 271 -15.91 11.30 9.75
N ILE A 272 -14.99 11.91 10.50
CA ILE A 272 -15.25 13.17 11.21
C ILE A 272 -14.18 14.21 10.90
N LEU A 273 -14.63 15.47 10.86
CA LEU A 273 -13.74 16.61 10.80
C LEU A 273 -13.32 17.00 12.22
N VAL A 274 -12.02 17.18 12.43
CA VAL A 274 -11.45 17.57 13.71
C VAL A 274 -10.52 18.77 13.55
N ASN A 275 -10.30 19.52 14.63
CA ASN A 275 -9.33 20.62 14.65
C ASN A 275 -8.19 20.31 15.65
N PRO A 276 -7.09 19.70 15.18
CA PRO A 276 -5.93 19.39 16.03
C PRO A 276 -5.01 20.59 16.29
N THR A 277 -5.29 21.74 15.69
CA THR A 277 -4.46 22.98 15.81
C THR A 277 -4.97 23.95 16.86
N ARG A 278 -6.12 23.62 17.50
CA ARG A 278 -6.78 24.50 18.45
C ARG A 278 -5.88 24.81 19.64
N LEU A 279 -5.72 26.10 19.92
CA LEU A 279 -4.97 26.58 21.08
C LEU A 279 -5.87 26.61 22.32
N LYS A 280 -5.27 26.41 23.51
CA LYS A 280 -5.94 26.64 24.79
C LYS A 280 -6.21 28.14 24.91
N GLN A 281 -7.47 28.50 25.07
CA GLN A 281 -7.81 29.89 25.39
C GLN A 281 -7.35 30.19 26.81
N LEU A 282 -6.56 31.22 26.96
CA LEU A 282 -6.17 31.70 28.27
C LEU A 282 -7.39 32.35 28.95
N SER A 283 -7.88 31.75 30.03
CA SER A 283 -8.87 32.37 30.89
C SER A 283 -8.17 33.11 32.01
N ASN A 284 -8.61 34.34 32.33
CA ASN A 284 -8.10 35.13 33.45
C ASN A 284 -8.56 34.58 34.83
N MET A 285 -9.33 33.49 34.87
CA MET A 285 -9.70 32.86 36.12
C MET A 285 -8.55 31.98 36.63
N ARG A 286 -7.94 32.40 37.71
CA ARG A 286 -7.02 31.57 38.53
C ARG A 286 -7.84 30.48 39.22
N THR A 287 -8.00 29.34 38.59
CA THR A 287 -8.45 28.14 39.26
C THR A 287 -7.29 27.53 40.03
N THR A 288 -7.47 27.27 41.32
CA THR A 288 -6.50 26.62 42.21
C THR A 288 -6.38 25.11 41.93
N SER A 289 -7.10 24.55 40.95
CA SER A 289 -6.92 23.19 40.51
C SER A 289 -5.64 23.10 39.64
N LYS A 290 -4.74 22.19 40.03
CA LYS A 290 -3.55 21.83 39.27
C LYS A 290 -3.95 21.65 37.78
N ASP A 291 -3.28 22.38 36.88
CA ASP A 291 -3.34 22.03 35.44
C ASP A 291 -2.96 20.56 35.33
N GLU A 292 -3.93 19.68 35.07
CA GLU A 292 -3.64 18.27 34.78
C GLU A 292 -2.80 18.25 33.51
N ALA A 293 -1.66 17.57 33.59
CA ALA A 293 -0.81 17.37 32.42
C ALA A 293 -1.62 16.63 31.33
N ALA A 294 -1.61 17.15 30.10
CA ALA A 294 -2.32 16.54 28.98
C ALA A 294 -1.94 15.07 28.84
N LYS A 295 -2.92 14.19 28.88
CA LYS A 295 -2.72 12.73 28.69
C LYS A 295 -2.66 12.41 27.20
N ILE A 296 -1.45 12.50 26.63
CA ILE A 296 -1.25 12.25 25.21
C ILE A 296 -0.90 10.77 25.04
N ARG A 297 -1.72 10.04 24.28
CA ARG A 297 -1.34 8.70 23.79
C ARG A 297 -0.26 8.83 22.73
N PRO A 298 0.69 7.87 22.65
CA PRO A 298 1.63 7.81 21.55
C PRO A 298 0.88 7.77 20.20
N ALA A 299 1.36 8.52 19.22
CA ALA A 299 0.84 8.44 17.87
C ALA A 299 1.10 7.04 17.28
N ARG A 300 0.13 6.49 16.56
CA ARG A 300 0.32 5.26 15.80
C ARG A 300 1.06 5.61 14.51
N GLU A 301 2.32 5.25 14.44
CA GLU A 301 3.11 5.39 13.21
C GLU A 301 2.75 4.26 12.24
N LEU A 302 2.48 4.61 11.00
CA LEU A 302 2.21 3.67 9.92
C LEU A 302 3.44 3.55 9.03
N SER A 303 3.88 2.33 8.75
CA SER A 303 4.84 2.08 7.68
C SER A 303 4.18 2.37 6.32
N LEU A 304 4.97 2.51 5.26
CA LEU A 304 4.44 2.72 3.91
C LEU A 304 3.45 1.61 3.51
N GLU A 305 3.80 0.35 3.76
CA GLU A 305 2.92 -0.78 3.47
C GLU A 305 1.61 -0.69 4.25
N GLN A 306 1.68 -0.40 5.55
CA GLN A 306 0.49 -0.24 6.40
C GLN A 306 -0.37 0.94 5.93
N ALA A 307 0.23 2.03 5.49
CA ALA A 307 -0.48 3.18 4.95
C ALA A 307 -1.24 2.81 3.66
N LEU A 308 -0.59 2.10 2.73
CA LEU A 308 -1.20 1.63 1.48
C LEU A 308 -2.32 0.62 1.72
N GLU A 309 -2.20 -0.24 2.73
CA GLU A 309 -3.25 -1.20 3.13
C GLU A 309 -4.43 -0.51 3.81
N TYR A 310 -4.17 0.62 4.49
CA TYR A 310 -5.14 1.32 5.33
C TYR A 310 -6.12 2.17 4.53
N ILE A 311 -5.67 2.84 3.46
CA ILE A 311 -6.45 3.82 2.70
C ILE A 311 -7.66 3.21 1.98
N GLN A 312 -8.71 4.03 1.83
CA GLN A 312 -9.91 3.74 1.02
C GLN A 312 -9.85 4.43 -0.36
N ASP A 313 -10.90 4.23 -1.18
CA ASP A 313 -10.91 4.67 -2.58
C ASP A 313 -10.87 6.20 -2.75
N ASP A 314 -11.34 6.94 -1.75
CA ASP A 314 -11.32 8.41 -1.68
C ASP A 314 -10.09 8.98 -0.94
N GLU A 315 -9.13 8.11 -0.59
CA GLU A 315 -7.94 8.45 0.18
C GLU A 315 -6.66 8.20 -0.63
N MET A 316 -5.59 8.86 -0.23
CA MET A 316 -4.28 8.76 -0.85
C MET A 316 -3.18 8.76 0.21
N VAL A 317 -2.05 8.14 -0.11
CA VAL A 317 -0.82 8.24 0.66
C VAL A 317 0.08 9.26 0.00
N GLU A 318 0.44 10.32 0.71
CA GLU A 318 1.48 11.25 0.32
C GLU A 318 2.83 10.70 0.81
N ILE A 319 3.75 10.52 -0.12
CA ILE A 319 5.05 9.88 0.09
C ILE A 319 6.13 10.90 -0.21
N THR A 320 6.90 11.27 0.80
CA THR A 320 8.01 12.19 0.68
C THR A 320 9.26 11.59 1.33
N PRO A 321 10.46 12.09 1.04
CA PRO A 321 11.68 11.63 1.72
C PRO A 321 11.60 11.72 3.24
N ALA A 322 10.92 12.74 3.77
CA ALA A 322 10.83 13.03 5.20
C ALA A 322 9.63 12.37 5.89
N ALA A 323 8.49 12.16 5.20
CA ALA A 323 7.26 11.73 5.83
C ALA A 323 6.36 10.88 4.94
N ILE A 324 5.49 10.09 5.58
CA ILE A 324 4.38 9.38 4.97
C ILE A 324 3.11 9.93 5.62
N ARG A 325 2.24 10.56 4.82
CA ARG A 325 1.00 11.18 5.29
C ARG A 325 -0.19 10.58 4.57
N LEU A 326 -1.28 10.40 5.29
CA LEU A 326 -2.55 10.02 4.70
C LEU A 326 -3.38 11.27 4.45
N ARG A 327 -4.08 11.33 3.34
CA ARG A 327 -4.97 12.45 3.03
C ARG A 327 -6.21 12.02 2.26
N LYS A 328 -7.24 12.83 2.30
CA LYS A 328 -8.36 12.68 1.38
C LYS A 328 -7.94 13.14 -0.03
N ARG A 329 -8.49 12.51 -1.05
CA ARG A 329 -8.27 12.91 -2.46
C ARG A 329 -8.73 14.36 -2.68
N MET A 330 -9.91 14.71 -2.16
CA MET A 330 -10.39 16.09 -2.10
C MET A 330 -10.11 16.68 -0.72
N LEU A 331 -9.23 17.67 -0.66
CA LEU A 331 -8.79 18.23 0.62
C LEU A 331 -9.90 19.01 1.32
N LYS A 332 -10.64 19.87 0.59
CA LYS A 332 -11.70 20.69 1.16
C LYS A 332 -12.96 19.92 1.49
N GLU A 333 -13.49 20.13 2.68
CA GLU A 333 -14.76 19.50 3.11
C GLU A 333 -15.94 19.83 2.18
N SER A 334 -16.01 21.09 1.71
CA SER A 334 -17.06 21.56 0.77
C SER A 334 -17.11 20.71 -0.50
N ASP A 335 -15.94 20.38 -1.04
CA ASP A 335 -15.83 19.62 -2.29
C ASP A 335 -16.23 18.15 -2.08
N ARG A 336 -15.79 17.54 -0.95
CA ARG A 336 -16.22 16.19 -0.56
C ARG A 336 -17.73 16.10 -0.40
N LYS A 337 -18.37 17.06 0.28
CA LYS A 337 -19.84 17.13 0.43
C LYS A 337 -20.56 17.31 -0.90
N ARG A 338 -19.96 18.08 -1.83
CA ARG A 338 -20.53 18.28 -3.17
C ARG A 338 -20.48 17.02 -4.01
N GLU A 339 -19.40 16.28 -3.94
CA GLU A 339 -19.23 15.00 -4.65
C GLU A 339 -20.17 13.93 -4.11
N SER A 340 -20.28 13.79 -2.79
CA SER A 340 -21.21 12.86 -2.14
C SER A 340 -22.66 13.08 -2.57
N ARG A 341 -23.09 14.35 -2.74
CA ARG A 341 -24.44 14.68 -3.22
C ARG A 341 -24.67 14.40 -4.71
N LYS A 342 -23.62 14.26 -5.51
CA LYS A 342 -23.73 13.91 -6.94
C LYS A 342 -23.82 12.40 -7.17
N ASN A 343 -23.26 11.61 -6.23
CA ASN A 343 -23.13 10.16 -6.33
C ASN A 343 -24.20 9.41 -5.51
N GLY A 344 -25.02 10.10 -4.72
CA GLY A 344 -26.18 9.58 -4.01
C GLY A 344 -27.48 10.07 -4.62
#